data_2a3a84c300857913725c8a5b9a2c4805
#
_entry.id   2a3a84c300857913725c8a5b9a2c4805
#
_cell.length_a   1.000
_cell.length_b   1.000
_cell.length_c   1.000
_cell.angle_alpha   90.00
_cell.angle_beta   90.00
_cell.angle_gamma   90.00
#
_symmetry.space_group_name_H-M   'P 1'
#
loop_
_entity.id
_entity.type
_entity.pdbx_description
1 polymer ?
#
loop_
_entity_poly.entity_id
_entity_poly.type
_entity_poly.pdbx_seq_one_letter_code
_entity_poly.pdbx_strand_id
1 'polypeptide(L)'
;MKEDAAGPIKSAPSKAVLYQEVDGAKYEVDLPLTSLVDIRKKMSELNLPSYIDLEYFPMHAAIAMIWASQKAHEIHKSYPHAYEKQVNNKPISALLFGGGAMKVHCEHSNGRGALSRSIKDTDFIVPKNQGSNFVKLLLNLDKAFGTQFKFFKTKADTIFNAMRQGQRYRVRTINGMTNEGLPLITVLDIFCDSINLRHKIEVKESFERSRDCLYTIGLECMILSKAQFIMDLPKTDAHILEERGQQYRILPCHWYSADKVVLGMEEKDIKDVCAVFLDHPIGIGKEEINSEKIRKILGKDKKLALTVALNLQNLVTKAELLAKWVKSSEASLVVDRISSLLKVLPKVDKKWNKPWWNTAVETPLIE
;
A
#
# COMPACT_ATOMS: atom_id res chain seq x y z
N MET A 1 3.62 43.35 9.30
CA MET A 1 3.69 42.00 8.73
C MET A 1 4.84 42.02 7.71
N LYS A 2 5.97 41.40 8.04
CA LYS A 2 7.10 41.29 7.10
C LYS A 2 6.91 39.97 6.35
N GLU A 3 6.82 40.07 5.04
CA GLU A 3 6.93 38.92 4.15
C GLU A 3 8.36 38.38 4.25
N ASP A 4 8.51 37.20 4.80
CA ASP A 4 9.76 36.47 4.72
C ASP A 4 9.96 36.00 3.27
N ALA A 5 10.86 36.68 2.58
CA ALA A 5 11.31 36.31 1.26
C ALA A 5 11.97 34.93 1.31
N ALA A 6 11.32 33.94 0.73
CA ALA A 6 11.90 32.62 0.51
C ALA A 6 13.20 32.83 -0.30
N GLY A 7 14.32 32.50 0.30
CA GLY A 7 15.62 32.53 -0.36
C GLY A 7 15.65 31.62 -1.61
N PRO A 8 16.57 31.85 -2.55
CA PRO A 8 16.62 31.12 -3.80
C PRO A 8 16.78 29.64 -3.51
N ILE A 9 15.82 28.85 -4.01
CA ILE A 9 15.92 27.36 -3.99
C ILE A 9 17.20 26.99 -4.74
N LYS A 10 18.20 26.53 -4.01
CA LYS A 10 19.42 25.98 -4.62
C LYS A 10 19.00 24.91 -5.61
N SER A 11 19.41 25.05 -6.87
CA SER A 11 19.16 24.04 -7.88
C SER A 11 19.67 22.69 -7.36
N ALA A 12 18.75 21.72 -7.20
CA ALA A 12 19.12 20.39 -6.78
C ALA A 12 20.14 19.82 -7.78
N PRO A 13 21.14 19.06 -7.31
CA PRO A 13 22.11 18.45 -8.21
C PRO A 13 21.37 17.59 -9.25
N SER A 14 21.77 17.69 -10.50
CA SER A 14 21.15 16.94 -11.61
C SER A 14 21.35 15.42 -11.53
N LYS A 15 22.18 14.98 -10.59
CA LYS A 15 22.52 13.58 -10.35
C LYS A 15 22.71 13.34 -8.85
N ALA A 16 22.17 12.22 -8.35
CA ALA A 16 22.48 11.72 -7.03
C ALA A 16 23.42 10.52 -7.14
N VAL A 17 24.49 10.57 -6.38
CA VAL A 17 25.35 9.40 -6.17
C VAL A 17 24.80 8.68 -4.94
N LEU A 18 24.26 7.49 -5.15
CA LEU A 18 23.77 6.64 -4.09
C LEU A 18 24.92 5.80 -3.55
N TYR A 19 25.32 6.06 -2.32
CA TYR A 19 26.16 5.13 -1.59
C TYR A 19 25.24 4.22 -0.79
N GLN A 20 25.04 3.01 -1.28
CA GLN A 20 24.37 1.98 -0.50
C GLN A 20 25.40 0.99 0.00
N GLU A 21 25.53 0.89 1.31
CA GLU A 21 26.32 -0.15 1.94
C GLU A 21 25.46 -1.41 2.05
N VAL A 22 25.80 -2.43 1.27
CA VAL A 22 25.20 -3.75 1.37
C VAL A 22 26.33 -4.73 1.62
N ASP A 23 26.31 -5.42 2.74
CA ASP A 23 27.34 -6.38 3.14
C ASP A 23 28.76 -5.76 3.19
N GLY A 24 28.89 -4.49 3.62
CA GLY A 24 30.15 -3.78 3.69
C GLY A 24 30.72 -3.27 2.35
N ALA A 25 30.00 -3.45 1.25
CA ALA A 25 30.39 -2.92 -0.06
C ALA A 25 29.58 -1.66 -0.40
N LYS A 26 30.28 -0.58 -0.76
CA LYS A 26 29.65 0.66 -1.25
C LYS A 26 29.36 0.52 -2.75
N TYR A 27 28.08 0.71 -3.09
CA TYR A 27 27.65 0.75 -4.49
C TYR A 27 27.35 2.21 -4.86
N GLU A 28 27.99 2.68 -5.91
CA GLU A 28 27.73 3.98 -6.51
C GLU A 28 26.71 3.81 -7.64
N VAL A 29 25.57 4.50 -7.54
CA VAL A 29 24.52 4.48 -8.57
C VAL A 29 24.25 5.92 -8.99
N ASP A 30 24.59 6.24 -10.23
CA ASP A 30 24.32 7.54 -10.84
C ASP A 30 22.87 7.59 -11.33
N LEU A 31 22.02 8.34 -10.64
CA LEU A 31 20.59 8.39 -10.90
C LEU A 31 20.11 9.83 -11.14
N PRO A 32 19.35 10.07 -12.22
CA PRO A 32 18.71 11.35 -12.41
C PRO A 32 17.62 11.58 -11.34
N LEU A 33 17.58 12.79 -10.82
CA LEU A 33 16.57 13.20 -9.83
C LEU A 33 15.34 13.75 -10.54
N THR A 34 14.17 13.28 -10.12
CA THR A 34 12.90 13.85 -10.54
C THR A 34 12.50 14.95 -9.57
N SER A 35 12.37 16.18 -10.07
CA SER A 35 11.94 17.29 -9.24
C SER A 35 10.44 17.23 -8.92
N LEU A 36 10.04 17.86 -7.81
CA LEU A 36 8.62 18.03 -7.46
C LEU A 36 7.84 18.76 -8.57
N VAL A 37 8.49 19.74 -9.21
CA VAL A 37 7.88 20.51 -10.32
C VAL A 37 7.58 19.58 -11.50
N ASP A 38 8.51 18.68 -11.84
CA ASP A 38 8.31 17.72 -12.93
C ASP A 38 7.19 16.73 -12.62
N ILE A 39 7.09 16.28 -11.36
CA ILE A 39 6.00 15.41 -10.92
C ILE A 39 4.65 16.12 -11.05
N ARG A 40 4.52 17.35 -10.54
CA ARG A 40 3.29 18.14 -10.65
C ARG A 40 2.89 18.41 -12.09
N LYS A 41 3.86 18.74 -12.95
CA LYS A 41 3.62 18.91 -14.38
C LYS A 41 3.08 17.64 -15.01
N LYS A 42 3.69 16.49 -14.71
CA LYS A 42 3.22 15.19 -15.23
C LYS A 42 1.83 14.80 -14.71
N MET A 43 1.50 15.11 -13.47
CA MET A 43 0.15 14.90 -12.94
C MET A 43 -0.88 15.69 -13.73
N SER A 44 -0.61 16.98 -14.01
CA SER A 44 -1.49 17.80 -14.82
C SER A 44 -1.66 17.27 -16.24
N GLU A 45 -0.58 16.84 -16.88
CA GLU A 45 -0.60 16.23 -18.21
C GLU A 45 -1.44 14.93 -18.26
N LEU A 46 -1.53 14.20 -17.17
CA LEU A 46 -2.25 12.94 -17.05
C LEU A 46 -3.67 13.08 -16.48
N ASN A 47 -4.11 14.31 -16.20
CA ASN A 47 -5.37 14.57 -15.51
C ASN A 47 -5.50 13.79 -14.19
N LEU A 48 -4.42 13.69 -13.42
CA LEU A 48 -4.47 13.05 -12.12
C LEU A 48 -5.28 13.88 -11.13
N PRO A 49 -5.99 13.24 -10.17
CA PRO A 49 -6.81 13.94 -9.20
C PRO A 49 -6.04 15.04 -8.44
N SER A 50 -6.59 16.24 -8.40
CA SER A 50 -5.97 17.40 -7.74
C SER A 50 -5.91 17.28 -6.21
N TYR A 51 -6.73 16.41 -5.62
CA TYR A 51 -6.79 16.19 -4.18
C TYR A 51 -5.64 15.32 -3.63
N ILE A 52 -4.82 14.74 -4.51
CA ILE A 52 -3.63 13.99 -4.05
C ILE A 52 -2.59 14.99 -3.55
N ASP A 53 -2.32 14.94 -2.24
CA ASP A 53 -1.38 15.84 -1.59
C ASP A 53 0.08 15.46 -1.91
N LEU A 54 0.79 16.40 -2.52
CA LEU A 54 2.19 16.28 -2.91
C LEU A 54 3.18 16.87 -1.92
N GLU A 55 2.70 17.48 -0.82
CA GLU A 55 3.58 18.15 0.13
C GLU A 55 4.43 17.14 0.93
N TYR A 56 3.96 15.89 1.03
CA TYR A 56 4.69 14.84 1.73
C TYR A 56 5.53 14.02 0.77
N PHE A 57 6.81 13.89 1.10
CA PHE A 57 7.78 13.19 0.28
C PHE A 57 7.36 11.78 -0.18
N PRO A 58 6.84 10.88 0.71
CA PRO A 58 6.35 9.58 0.26
C PRO A 58 5.18 9.65 -0.73
N MET A 59 4.46 10.78 -0.76
CA MET A 59 3.41 11.01 -1.75
C MET A 59 3.97 11.25 -3.15
N HIS A 60 5.11 11.96 -3.26
CA HIS A 60 5.78 12.13 -4.55
C HIS A 60 6.15 10.78 -5.15
N ALA A 61 6.63 9.87 -4.32
CA ALA A 61 6.92 8.51 -4.71
C ALA A 61 5.68 7.77 -5.19
N ALA A 62 4.60 7.82 -4.42
CA ALA A 62 3.34 7.18 -4.80
C ALA A 62 2.81 7.72 -6.14
N ILE A 63 2.85 9.03 -6.33
CA ILE A 63 2.39 9.68 -7.57
C ILE A 63 3.29 9.35 -8.74
N ALA A 64 4.61 9.35 -8.55
CA ALA A 64 5.53 8.90 -9.56
C ALA A 64 5.24 7.45 -9.98
N MET A 65 4.91 6.58 -9.02
CA MET A 65 4.53 5.19 -9.29
C MET A 65 3.19 5.07 -9.98
N ILE A 66 2.19 5.86 -9.59
CA ILE A 66 0.89 5.93 -10.26
C ILE A 66 1.09 6.34 -11.72
N TRP A 67 1.85 7.41 -11.94
CA TRP A 67 2.19 7.85 -13.29
C TRP A 67 2.96 6.79 -14.07
N ALA A 68 3.96 6.16 -13.47
CA ALA A 68 4.73 5.08 -14.09
C ALA A 68 3.84 3.88 -14.47
N SER A 69 2.90 3.49 -13.60
CA SER A 69 1.93 2.44 -13.89
C SER A 69 1.05 2.78 -15.09
N GLN A 70 0.55 4.00 -15.13
CA GLN A 70 -0.29 4.46 -16.23
C GLN A 70 0.50 4.56 -17.54
N LYS A 71 1.71 5.12 -17.50
CA LYS A 71 2.59 5.17 -18.67
C LYS A 71 3.00 3.78 -19.13
N ALA A 72 3.26 2.85 -18.22
CA ALA A 72 3.51 1.46 -18.56
C ALA A 72 2.35 0.86 -19.36
N HIS A 73 1.11 1.17 -18.98
CA HIS A 73 -0.07 0.73 -19.71
C HIS A 73 -0.21 1.39 -21.10
N GLU A 74 0.05 2.69 -21.20
CA GLU A 74 0.05 3.43 -22.47
C GLU A 74 1.15 2.94 -23.40
N ILE A 75 2.36 2.71 -22.89
CA ILE A 75 3.48 2.15 -23.68
C ILE A 75 3.08 0.83 -24.29
N HIS A 76 2.48 -0.04 -23.47
CA HIS A 76 2.06 -1.33 -23.96
C HIS A 76 1.07 -1.20 -25.13
N LYS A 77 0.12 -0.26 -25.04
CA LYS A 77 -0.81 0.05 -26.13
C LYS A 77 -0.13 0.63 -27.37
N SER A 78 0.87 1.51 -27.15
CA SER A 78 1.52 2.27 -28.23
C SER A 78 2.66 1.53 -28.91
N TYR A 79 3.26 0.56 -28.21
CA TYR A 79 4.41 -0.21 -28.72
C TYR A 79 4.24 -1.71 -28.48
N PRO A 80 3.19 -2.33 -29.02
CA PRO A 80 2.94 -3.75 -28.83
C PRO A 80 4.13 -4.60 -29.29
N HIS A 81 4.78 -4.26 -30.41
CA HIS A 81 5.87 -5.04 -30.99
C HIS A 81 7.14 -5.11 -30.11
N ALA A 82 7.42 -4.09 -29.29
CA ALA A 82 8.58 -4.12 -28.37
C ALA A 82 8.40 -5.16 -27.26
N TYR A 83 7.16 -5.52 -26.95
CA TYR A 83 6.77 -6.42 -25.86
C TYR A 83 6.11 -7.72 -26.33
N GLU A 84 5.61 -7.80 -27.57
CA GLU A 84 4.93 -8.97 -28.14
C GLU A 84 5.72 -10.26 -27.97
N LYS A 85 7.03 -10.22 -28.21
CA LYS A 85 7.91 -11.38 -28.03
C LYS A 85 8.10 -11.82 -26.57
N GLN A 86 7.77 -10.96 -25.58
CA GLN A 86 8.06 -11.21 -24.18
C GLN A 86 6.82 -11.46 -23.32
N VAL A 87 5.60 -11.13 -23.77
CA VAL A 87 4.39 -11.09 -22.93
C VAL A 87 3.25 -11.96 -23.49
N ASN A 88 3.49 -12.83 -24.44
CA ASN A 88 2.44 -13.67 -25.06
C ASN A 88 1.20 -12.85 -25.51
N ASN A 89 1.40 -11.71 -26.14
CA ASN A 89 0.37 -10.82 -26.71
C ASN A 89 -0.70 -10.32 -25.71
N LYS A 90 -0.42 -10.30 -24.41
CA LYS A 90 -1.36 -9.76 -23.40
C LYS A 90 -0.83 -8.47 -22.80
N PRO A 91 -1.68 -7.42 -22.71
CA PRO A 91 -1.32 -6.18 -22.05
C PRO A 91 -0.95 -6.41 -20.59
N ILE A 92 0.04 -5.66 -20.10
CA ILE A 92 0.37 -5.65 -18.68
C ILE A 92 -0.72 -4.89 -17.95
N SER A 93 -1.37 -5.55 -17.00
CA SER A 93 -2.36 -4.96 -16.12
C SER A 93 -1.76 -4.79 -14.72
N ALA A 94 -1.40 -3.57 -14.37
CA ALA A 94 -0.89 -3.25 -13.04
C ALA A 94 -1.93 -2.43 -12.29
N LEU A 95 -2.30 -2.89 -11.10
CA LEU A 95 -3.20 -2.19 -10.19
C LEU A 95 -2.41 -1.69 -8.98
N LEU A 96 -2.59 -0.43 -8.65
CA LEU A 96 -2.08 0.15 -7.41
C LEU A 96 -2.90 -0.39 -6.23
N PHE A 97 -2.23 -0.70 -5.12
CA PHE A 97 -2.89 -1.01 -3.85
C PHE A 97 -2.15 -0.42 -2.65
N GLY A 98 -2.50 -0.82 -1.43
CA GLY A 98 -1.87 -0.28 -0.24
C GLY A 98 -2.20 1.20 0.00
N GLY A 99 -1.27 1.91 0.62
CA GLY A 99 -1.45 3.33 0.96
C GLY A 99 -1.68 4.25 -0.24
N GLY A 100 -1.06 3.94 -1.38
CA GLY A 100 -1.24 4.69 -2.62
C GLY A 100 -2.68 4.62 -3.14
N ALA A 101 -3.28 3.43 -3.16
CA ALA A 101 -4.67 3.26 -3.57
C ALA A 101 -5.66 3.95 -2.61
N MET A 102 -5.37 3.95 -1.30
CA MET A 102 -6.17 4.68 -0.31
C MET A 102 -6.22 6.17 -0.63
N LYS A 103 -5.07 6.76 -0.99
CA LYS A 103 -5.00 8.18 -1.39
C LYS A 103 -5.81 8.48 -2.64
N VAL A 104 -5.93 7.54 -3.57
CA VAL A 104 -6.73 7.70 -4.79
C VAL A 104 -8.23 7.67 -4.51
N HIS A 105 -8.68 6.79 -3.61
CA HIS A 105 -10.10 6.56 -3.38
C HIS A 105 -10.68 7.37 -2.21
N CYS A 106 -9.88 7.66 -1.18
CA CYS A 106 -10.37 8.20 0.08
C CYS A 106 -9.89 9.63 0.30
N GLU A 107 -10.81 10.59 0.27
CA GLU A 107 -10.51 12.01 0.53
C GLU A 107 -9.96 12.22 1.95
N HIS A 108 -10.51 11.52 2.95
CA HIS A 108 -10.04 11.61 4.34
C HIS A 108 -8.63 11.05 4.55
N SER A 109 -8.09 10.27 3.62
CA SER A 109 -6.70 9.83 3.66
C SER A 109 -5.74 10.81 2.96
N ASN A 110 -6.24 11.89 2.37
CA ASN A 110 -5.48 12.95 1.72
C ASN A 110 -5.36 14.20 2.61
N GLY A 111 -4.47 15.11 2.19
CA GLY A 111 -4.31 16.40 2.83
C GLY A 111 -3.74 16.32 4.26
N ARG A 112 -4.14 17.27 5.09
CA ARG A 112 -3.71 17.38 6.50
C ARG A 112 -4.70 16.76 7.48
N GLY A 113 -5.64 15.96 7.00
CA GLY A 113 -6.60 15.25 7.82
C GLY A 113 -5.93 14.26 8.77
N ALA A 114 -6.54 14.00 9.91
CA ALA A 114 -5.97 13.10 10.92
C ALA A 114 -5.86 11.64 10.48
N LEU A 115 -6.59 11.24 9.43
CA LEU A 115 -6.45 9.93 8.78
C LEU A 115 -5.36 9.94 7.70
N SER A 116 -4.87 11.12 7.30
CA SER A 116 -3.75 11.22 6.37
C SER A 116 -2.48 10.69 7.01
N ARG A 117 -1.70 9.96 6.21
CA ARG A 117 -0.40 9.45 6.62
C ARG A 117 0.59 9.48 5.46
N SER A 118 1.85 9.48 5.78
CA SER A 118 2.91 9.31 4.80
C SER A 118 2.88 7.90 4.19
N ILE A 119 3.31 7.79 2.93
CA ILE A 119 3.50 6.53 2.22
C ILE A 119 5.00 6.30 2.10
N LYS A 120 5.48 5.18 2.65
CA LYS A 120 6.91 4.80 2.63
C LYS A 120 7.27 3.96 1.41
N ASP A 121 6.32 3.15 0.96
CA ASP A 121 6.44 2.22 -0.14
C ASP A 121 5.23 2.31 -1.08
N THR A 122 5.34 1.73 -2.23
CA THR A 122 4.24 1.67 -3.18
C THR A 122 4.05 0.25 -3.65
N ASP A 123 2.84 -0.23 -3.55
CA ASP A 123 2.47 -1.60 -3.85
C ASP A 123 1.69 -1.69 -5.14
N PHE A 124 2.11 -2.58 -6.03
CA PHE A 124 1.35 -2.97 -7.22
C PHE A 124 1.00 -4.46 -7.21
N ILE A 125 -0.08 -4.78 -7.89
CA ILE A 125 -0.44 -6.15 -8.18
C ILE A 125 -0.65 -6.34 -9.68
N VAL A 126 -0.11 -7.43 -10.21
CA VAL A 126 -0.19 -7.80 -11.62
C VAL A 126 -0.64 -9.25 -11.76
N PRO A 127 -1.16 -9.68 -12.92
CA PRO A 127 -1.38 -11.09 -13.21
C PRO A 127 -0.10 -11.92 -13.05
N LYS A 128 -0.23 -13.17 -12.62
CA LYS A 128 0.86 -14.07 -12.24
C LYS A 128 2.03 -14.13 -13.23
N ASN A 129 1.74 -14.15 -14.50
CA ASN A 129 2.73 -14.26 -15.57
C ASN A 129 3.30 -12.92 -16.04
N GLN A 130 2.86 -11.81 -15.45
CA GLN A 130 3.27 -10.46 -15.87
C GLN A 130 4.29 -9.79 -14.94
N GLY A 131 4.56 -10.33 -13.75
CA GLY A 131 5.42 -9.68 -12.76
C GLY A 131 6.82 -9.36 -13.28
N SER A 132 7.52 -10.33 -13.85
CA SER A 132 8.86 -10.09 -14.37
C SER A 132 8.88 -9.14 -15.56
N ASN A 133 7.83 -9.14 -16.38
CA ASN A 133 7.69 -8.22 -17.51
C ASN A 133 7.40 -6.80 -17.05
N PHE A 134 6.57 -6.66 -16.01
CA PHE A 134 6.32 -5.35 -15.40
C PHE A 134 7.61 -4.77 -14.79
N VAL A 135 8.42 -5.58 -14.11
CA VAL A 135 9.76 -5.17 -13.63
C VAL A 135 10.64 -4.71 -14.78
N LYS A 136 10.72 -5.48 -15.88
CA LYS A 136 11.51 -5.09 -17.06
C LYS A 136 11.02 -3.78 -17.66
N LEU A 137 9.69 -3.59 -17.73
CA LEU A 137 9.10 -2.36 -18.20
C LEU A 137 9.53 -1.17 -17.35
N LEU A 138 9.38 -1.26 -16.03
CA LEU A 138 9.79 -0.21 -15.10
C LEU A 138 11.28 0.14 -15.25
N LEU A 139 12.14 -0.87 -15.31
CA LEU A 139 13.59 -0.68 -15.47
C LEU A 139 14.01 -0.04 -16.81
N ASN A 140 13.11 0.02 -17.79
CA ASN A 140 13.37 0.61 -19.10
C ASN A 140 12.48 1.84 -19.40
N LEU A 141 11.72 2.33 -18.43
CA LEU A 141 10.85 3.50 -18.64
C LEU A 141 11.63 4.74 -19.05
N ASP A 142 12.82 4.92 -18.52
CA ASP A 142 13.72 6.01 -18.87
C ASP A 142 14.09 6.04 -20.36
N LYS A 143 14.20 4.90 -21.00
CA LYS A 143 14.49 4.78 -22.45
C LYS A 143 13.30 5.21 -23.30
N ALA A 144 12.07 5.00 -22.82
CA ALA A 144 10.87 5.29 -23.58
C ALA A 144 10.33 6.72 -23.35
N PHE A 145 10.55 7.31 -22.17
CA PHE A 145 9.94 8.57 -21.74
C PHE A 145 10.93 9.62 -21.25
N GLY A 146 12.23 9.36 -21.39
CA GLY A 146 13.27 10.22 -20.82
C GLY A 146 13.48 9.95 -19.33
N THR A 147 14.52 10.58 -18.79
CA THR A 147 15.14 10.22 -17.51
C THR A 147 14.37 10.66 -16.26
N GLN A 148 13.12 11.04 -16.37
CA GLN A 148 12.36 11.59 -15.23
C GLN A 148 12.08 10.56 -14.13
N PHE A 149 12.01 9.26 -14.51
CA PHE A 149 11.84 8.17 -13.55
C PHE A 149 12.78 7.02 -13.88
N LYS A 150 13.85 6.92 -13.13
CA LYS A 150 14.75 5.76 -13.23
C LYS A 150 14.46 4.78 -12.12
N PHE A 151 14.10 3.57 -12.54
CA PHE A 151 13.94 2.44 -11.64
C PHE A 151 15.20 1.59 -11.65
N PHE A 152 15.54 1.02 -10.50
CA PHE A 152 16.72 0.19 -10.34
C PHE A 152 16.46 -0.94 -9.34
N LYS A 153 17.40 -1.88 -9.28
CA LYS A 153 17.42 -2.97 -8.28
C LYS A 153 18.77 -2.95 -7.59
N THR A 154 18.74 -3.09 -6.28
CA THR A 154 19.95 -3.41 -5.51
C THR A 154 20.30 -4.89 -5.65
N LYS A 155 21.45 -5.30 -5.12
CA LYS A 155 21.81 -6.72 -5.02
C LYS A 155 20.80 -7.50 -4.16
N ALA A 156 20.38 -6.92 -3.04
CA ALA A 156 19.35 -7.50 -2.17
C ALA A 156 18.00 -7.67 -2.90
N ASP A 157 17.56 -6.68 -3.68
CA ASP A 157 16.33 -6.79 -4.47
C ASP A 157 16.45 -7.87 -5.56
N THR A 158 17.63 -8.02 -6.15
CA THR A 158 17.86 -9.08 -7.14
C THR A 158 17.73 -10.47 -6.52
N ILE A 159 18.32 -10.67 -5.33
CA ILE A 159 18.19 -11.92 -4.56
C ILE A 159 16.73 -12.14 -4.15
N PHE A 160 16.07 -11.12 -3.58
CA PHE A 160 14.66 -11.19 -3.21
C PHE A 160 13.77 -11.58 -4.39
N ASN A 161 13.95 -10.95 -5.55
CA ASN A 161 13.18 -11.24 -6.75
C ASN A 161 13.40 -12.67 -7.26
N ALA A 162 14.61 -13.20 -7.14
CA ALA A 162 14.91 -14.60 -7.49
C ALA A 162 14.22 -15.59 -6.53
N MET A 163 14.28 -15.32 -5.22
CA MET A 163 13.66 -16.17 -4.19
C MET A 163 12.12 -16.16 -4.25
N ARG A 164 11.52 -15.04 -4.67
CA ARG A 164 10.06 -14.83 -4.73
C ARG A 164 9.50 -14.85 -6.14
N GLN A 165 10.25 -15.38 -7.11
CA GLN A 165 9.86 -15.41 -8.51
C GLN A 165 8.43 -15.93 -8.72
N GLY A 166 7.64 -15.16 -9.48
CA GLY A 166 6.25 -15.49 -9.75
C GLY A 166 5.25 -15.18 -8.63
N GLN A 167 5.71 -14.68 -7.47
CA GLN A 167 4.87 -14.30 -6.34
C GLN A 167 4.98 -12.81 -6.00
N ARG A 168 6.21 -12.29 -5.90
CA ARG A 168 6.49 -10.90 -5.52
C ARG A 168 7.83 -10.47 -6.12
N TYR A 169 7.89 -9.23 -6.57
CA TYR A 169 9.11 -8.60 -7.06
C TYR A 169 9.28 -7.24 -6.39
N ARG A 170 10.53 -6.77 -6.36
CA ARG A 170 10.89 -5.47 -5.80
C ARG A 170 11.79 -4.70 -6.75
N VAL A 171 11.50 -3.42 -6.90
CA VAL A 171 12.33 -2.42 -7.55
C VAL A 171 12.35 -1.16 -6.71
N ARG A 172 13.25 -0.23 -7.01
CA ARG A 172 13.39 1.03 -6.29
C ARG A 172 13.45 2.20 -7.26
N THR A 173 13.12 3.37 -6.75
CA THR A 173 13.34 4.64 -7.45
C THR A 173 13.78 5.70 -6.45
N ILE A 174 14.46 6.76 -6.95
CA ILE A 174 14.77 7.95 -6.16
C ILE A 174 13.78 9.03 -6.55
N ASN A 175 13.15 9.65 -5.55
CA ASN A 175 12.13 10.68 -5.73
C ASN A 175 12.55 12.07 -5.24
N GLY A 176 13.79 12.23 -4.84
CA GLY A 176 14.29 13.48 -4.35
C GLY A 176 15.42 13.29 -3.36
N MET A 177 15.76 14.36 -2.65
CA MET A 177 16.80 14.41 -1.63
C MET A 177 16.21 14.93 -0.32
N THR A 178 16.77 14.49 0.81
CA THR A 178 16.52 15.13 2.11
C THR A 178 17.17 16.51 2.15
N ASN A 179 16.84 17.30 3.16
CA ASN A 179 17.53 18.58 3.41
C ASN A 179 19.03 18.40 3.65
N GLU A 180 19.46 17.22 4.06
CA GLU A 180 20.86 16.87 4.31
C GLU A 180 21.56 16.34 3.04
N GLY A 181 20.86 16.30 1.90
CA GLY A 181 21.39 15.83 0.62
C GLY A 181 21.42 14.30 0.46
N LEU A 182 20.70 13.57 1.30
CA LEU A 182 20.55 12.11 1.17
C LEU A 182 19.44 11.76 0.19
N PRO A 183 19.64 10.76 -0.67
CA PRO A 183 18.60 10.35 -1.62
C PRO A 183 17.41 9.73 -0.91
N LEU A 184 16.24 10.14 -1.32
CA LEU A 184 14.97 9.64 -0.85
C LEU A 184 14.54 8.47 -1.75
N ILE A 185 14.75 7.25 -1.26
CA ILE A 185 14.49 6.02 -2.00
C ILE A 185 13.09 5.51 -1.67
N THR A 186 12.31 5.24 -2.71
CA THR A 186 11.04 4.55 -2.58
C THR A 186 11.17 3.11 -3.06
N VAL A 187 10.68 2.20 -2.25
CA VAL A 187 10.55 0.79 -2.59
C VAL A 187 9.22 0.57 -3.30
N LEU A 188 9.28 -0.19 -4.37
CA LEU A 188 8.15 -0.65 -5.14
C LEU A 188 8.04 -2.16 -5.01
N ASP A 189 6.98 -2.64 -4.38
CA ASP A 189 6.65 -4.05 -4.28
C ASP A 189 5.58 -4.44 -5.31
N ILE A 190 5.84 -5.48 -6.09
CA ILE A 190 4.98 -5.97 -7.16
C ILE A 190 4.52 -7.37 -6.80
N PHE A 191 3.27 -7.51 -6.43
CA PHE A 191 2.63 -8.78 -6.13
C PHE A 191 2.04 -9.42 -7.39
N CYS A 192 1.91 -10.74 -7.40
CA CYS A 192 1.38 -11.48 -8.54
C CYS A 192 0.10 -12.22 -8.16
N ASP A 193 -1.03 -11.94 -8.84
CA ASP A 193 -2.38 -12.51 -8.64
C ASP A 193 -3.00 -12.30 -7.26
N SER A 194 -2.19 -12.23 -6.23
CA SER A 194 -2.68 -12.20 -4.85
C SER A 194 -1.81 -11.35 -3.95
N ILE A 195 -2.44 -10.73 -2.99
CA ILE A 195 -1.78 -10.10 -1.85
C ILE A 195 -1.46 -11.23 -0.87
N ASN A 196 -0.22 -11.68 -0.87
CA ASN A 196 0.22 -12.80 -0.02
C ASN A 196 1.06 -12.26 1.13
N LEU A 197 0.39 -11.87 2.21
CA LEU A 197 0.97 -11.38 3.46
C LEU A 197 0.61 -12.35 4.59
N ARG A 198 -0.11 -11.91 5.64
CA ARG A 198 -0.56 -12.80 6.72
C ARG A 198 -1.56 -13.85 6.25
N HIS A 199 -2.34 -13.49 5.25
CA HIS A 199 -3.24 -14.36 4.49
C HIS A 199 -3.07 -14.10 3.00
N LYS A 200 -3.55 -15.04 2.19
CA LYS A 200 -3.58 -14.88 0.74
C LYS A 200 -4.93 -14.31 0.31
N ILE A 201 -4.93 -13.15 -0.31
CA ILE A 201 -6.12 -12.51 -0.88
C ILE A 201 -5.98 -12.50 -2.39
N GLU A 202 -6.86 -13.20 -3.11
CA GLU A 202 -6.89 -13.19 -4.55
C GLU A 202 -7.57 -11.90 -5.06
N VAL A 203 -6.95 -11.23 -6.04
CA VAL A 203 -7.36 -9.90 -6.52
C VAL A 203 -7.91 -9.95 -7.95
N LYS A 204 -8.10 -11.14 -8.52
CA LYS A 204 -8.50 -11.35 -9.93
C LYS A 204 -9.72 -10.52 -10.36
N GLU A 205 -10.73 -10.43 -9.50
CA GLU A 205 -11.97 -9.70 -9.79
C GLU A 205 -11.81 -8.17 -9.73
N SER A 206 -10.64 -7.67 -9.31
CA SER A 206 -10.35 -6.24 -9.18
C SER A 206 -9.44 -5.68 -10.28
N PHE A 207 -8.94 -6.53 -11.19
CA PHE A 207 -7.97 -6.11 -12.20
C PHE A 207 -8.49 -5.09 -13.22
N GLU A 208 -9.79 -4.92 -13.34
CA GLU A 208 -10.39 -3.96 -14.27
C GLU A 208 -10.87 -2.68 -13.58
N ARG A 209 -10.77 -2.61 -12.25
CA ARG A 209 -11.28 -1.46 -11.52
C ARG A 209 -10.32 -0.28 -11.64
N SER A 210 -10.90 0.88 -11.93
CA SER A 210 -10.17 2.14 -12.00
C SER A 210 -11.01 3.26 -11.43
N ARG A 211 -10.36 4.29 -10.93
CA ARG A 211 -10.96 5.59 -10.67
C ARG A 211 -10.24 6.60 -11.55
N ASP A 212 -11.00 7.43 -12.23
CA ASP A 212 -10.47 8.35 -13.24
C ASP A 212 -9.58 7.62 -14.24
N CYS A 213 -8.32 8.02 -14.34
CA CYS A 213 -7.32 7.39 -15.20
C CYS A 213 -6.40 6.40 -14.46
N LEU A 214 -6.66 6.12 -13.18
CA LEU A 214 -5.82 5.28 -12.34
C LEU A 214 -6.42 3.91 -12.13
N TYR A 215 -5.60 2.88 -12.34
CA TYR A 215 -5.97 1.50 -12.09
C TYR A 215 -5.59 1.10 -10.68
N THR A 216 -6.59 0.78 -9.87
CA THR A 216 -6.43 0.37 -8.48
C THR A 216 -7.19 -0.91 -8.19
N ILE A 217 -6.83 -1.59 -7.10
CA ILE A 217 -7.70 -2.65 -6.56
C ILE A 217 -9.02 -2.06 -6.06
N GLY A 218 -10.06 -2.90 -5.99
CA GLY A 218 -11.36 -2.48 -5.46
C GLY A 218 -11.37 -2.25 -3.95
N LEU A 219 -12.34 -1.46 -3.47
CA LEU A 219 -12.51 -1.07 -2.06
C LEU A 219 -12.54 -2.30 -1.13
N GLU A 220 -13.18 -3.39 -1.55
CA GLU A 220 -13.25 -4.63 -0.78
C GLU A 220 -11.87 -5.22 -0.54
N CYS A 221 -11.03 -5.29 -1.59
CA CYS A 221 -9.66 -5.78 -1.47
C CYS A 221 -8.78 -4.82 -0.68
N MET A 222 -9.04 -3.50 -0.73
CA MET A 222 -8.35 -2.52 0.11
C MET A 222 -8.61 -2.78 1.59
N ILE A 223 -9.89 -2.94 1.97
CA ILE A 223 -10.27 -3.27 3.36
C ILE A 223 -9.60 -4.57 3.79
N LEU A 224 -9.72 -5.63 2.99
CA LEU A 224 -9.18 -6.94 3.32
C LEU A 224 -7.64 -6.93 3.41
N SER A 225 -6.96 -6.17 2.54
CA SER A 225 -5.50 -6.06 2.57
C SER A 225 -4.98 -5.47 3.89
N LYS A 226 -5.77 -4.61 4.53
CA LYS A 226 -5.45 -3.98 5.81
C LYS A 226 -5.96 -4.80 7.00
N ALA A 227 -7.20 -5.27 6.93
CA ALA A 227 -7.81 -6.04 8.01
C ALA A 227 -7.27 -7.47 8.17
N GLN A 228 -6.37 -7.94 7.29
CA GLN A 228 -5.72 -9.23 7.43
C GLN A 228 -4.55 -9.26 8.43
N PHE A 229 -4.08 -8.10 8.90
CA PHE A 229 -2.92 -8.06 9.78
C PHE A 229 -3.20 -8.71 11.13
N ILE A 230 -2.36 -9.68 11.47
CA ILE A 230 -2.37 -10.42 12.73
C ILE A 230 -0.97 -10.93 13.00
N MET A 231 -0.56 -10.86 14.26
CA MET A 231 0.69 -11.43 14.74
C MET A 231 0.57 -11.71 16.23
N ASP A 232 1.54 -12.39 16.79
CA ASP A 232 1.63 -12.58 18.23
C ASP A 232 2.99 -12.11 18.75
N LEU A 233 2.99 -11.84 20.06
CA LEU A 233 4.20 -11.49 20.78
C LEU A 233 4.13 -12.13 22.19
N PRO A 234 5.26 -12.52 22.80
CA PRO A 234 5.28 -13.00 24.17
C PRO A 234 4.67 -11.99 25.14
N LYS A 235 3.92 -12.43 26.13
CA LYS A 235 3.36 -11.54 27.16
C LYS A 235 4.41 -10.74 27.91
N THR A 236 5.60 -11.32 28.05
CA THR A 236 6.77 -10.63 28.64
C THR A 236 7.14 -9.36 27.92
N ASP A 237 6.85 -9.29 26.62
CA ASP A 237 7.21 -8.16 25.77
C ASP A 237 6.03 -7.19 25.56
N ALA A 238 4.89 -7.42 26.25
CA ALA A 238 3.69 -6.59 26.08
C ALA A 238 3.89 -5.14 26.52
N HIS A 239 4.86 -4.87 27.41
CA HIS A 239 5.24 -3.50 27.82
C HIS A 239 5.66 -2.63 26.63
N ILE A 240 6.25 -3.23 25.58
CA ILE A 240 6.64 -2.50 24.35
C ILE A 240 5.41 -1.85 23.69
N LEU A 241 4.23 -2.48 23.79
CA LEU A 241 2.99 -1.94 23.25
C LEU A 241 2.48 -0.77 24.07
N GLU A 242 2.68 -0.80 25.41
CA GLU A 242 2.29 0.27 26.32
C GLU A 242 3.15 1.49 26.08
N GLU A 243 4.47 1.33 26.07
CA GLU A 243 5.44 2.40 25.79
C GLU A 243 5.17 3.12 24.47
N ARG A 244 4.61 2.41 23.49
CA ARG A 244 4.29 2.96 22.17
C ARG A 244 2.84 3.39 22.00
N GLY A 245 1.99 3.30 23.02
CA GLY A 245 0.58 3.62 22.94
C GLY A 245 -0.21 2.70 21.98
N GLN A 246 0.28 1.46 21.76
CA GLN A 246 -0.30 0.53 20.78
C GLN A 246 -1.20 -0.54 21.39
N GLN A 247 -1.67 -0.37 22.60
CA GLN A 247 -2.56 -1.32 23.32
C GLN A 247 -3.84 -1.64 22.55
N TYR A 248 -4.30 -0.72 21.69
CA TYR A 248 -5.48 -0.91 20.85
C TYR A 248 -5.33 -2.04 19.81
N ARG A 249 -4.09 -2.47 19.52
CA ARG A 249 -3.82 -3.59 18.60
C ARG A 249 -4.15 -4.96 19.17
N ILE A 250 -4.33 -5.08 20.48
CA ILE A 250 -4.59 -6.37 21.12
C ILE A 250 -5.96 -6.90 20.71
N LEU A 251 -5.97 -8.12 20.17
CA LEU A 251 -7.19 -8.85 19.83
C LEU A 251 -7.57 -9.80 20.94
N PRO A 252 -8.88 -9.92 21.25
CA PRO A 252 -9.37 -10.84 22.26
C PRO A 252 -9.31 -12.29 21.75
N CYS A 253 -8.16 -12.93 21.87
CA CYS A 253 -7.90 -14.25 21.30
C CYS A 253 -7.15 -15.17 22.28
N HIS A 254 -7.69 -15.30 23.51
CA HIS A 254 -7.04 -16.04 24.59
C HIS A 254 -6.94 -17.57 24.35
N TRP A 255 -7.82 -18.11 23.54
CA TRP A 255 -7.87 -19.55 23.26
C TRP A 255 -6.76 -20.05 22.32
N TYR A 256 -6.02 -19.13 21.68
CA TYR A 256 -4.90 -19.47 20.82
C TYR A 256 -3.64 -19.81 21.65
N SER A 257 -3.30 -18.95 22.61
CA SER A 257 -2.13 -19.16 23.47
C SER A 257 -2.30 -18.40 24.79
N ALA A 258 -1.89 -19.02 25.89
CA ALA A 258 -1.98 -18.40 27.21
C ALA A 258 -0.79 -17.45 27.51
N ASP A 259 0.34 -17.67 26.85
CA ASP A 259 1.63 -16.98 27.05
C ASP A 259 1.89 -15.86 26.03
N LYS A 260 0.97 -15.66 25.09
CA LYS A 260 1.13 -14.68 24.02
C LYS A 260 0.00 -13.66 23.99
N VAL A 261 0.32 -12.49 23.48
CA VAL A 261 -0.64 -11.45 23.11
C VAL A 261 -0.81 -11.50 21.60
N VAL A 262 -2.06 -11.56 21.15
CA VAL A 262 -2.39 -11.51 19.71
C VAL A 262 -2.68 -10.07 19.32
N LEU A 263 -1.97 -9.60 18.33
CA LEU A 263 -2.03 -8.22 17.83
C LEU A 263 -2.73 -8.16 16.48
N GLY A 264 -3.57 -7.15 16.32
CA GLY A 264 -4.24 -6.83 15.06
C GLY A 264 -3.58 -5.71 14.27
N MET A 265 -4.42 -4.97 13.56
CA MET A 265 -4.01 -3.82 12.72
C MET A 265 -3.20 -2.79 13.49
N GLU A 266 -2.23 -2.20 12.81
CA GLU A 266 -1.49 -1.02 13.27
C GLU A 266 -2.31 0.26 13.07
N GLU A 267 -1.88 1.35 13.69
CA GLU A 267 -2.54 2.65 13.53
C GLU A 267 -2.70 3.05 12.07
N LYS A 268 -1.66 2.85 11.25
CA LYS A 268 -1.70 3.14 9.81
C LYS A 268 -2.80 2.35 9.08
N ASP A 269 -2.97 1.07 9.43
CA ASP A 269 -3.98 0.21 8.82
C ASP A 269 -5.39 0.55 9.31
N ILE A 270 -5.52 0.94 10.58
CA ILE A 270 -6.76 1.42 11.16
C ILE A 270 -7.20 2.70 10.45
N LYS A 271 -6.30 3.68 10.29
CA LYS A 271 -6.58 4.92 9.56
C LYS A 271 -7.03 4.66 8.13
N ASP A 272 -6.34 3.77 7.42
CA ASP A 272 -6.69 3.37 6.05
C ASP A 272 -8.10 2.74 5.99
N VAL A 273 -8.41 1.81 6.89
CA VAL A 273 -9.74 1.16 6.97
C VAL A 273 -10.83 2.18 7.32
N CYS A 274 -10.57 3.06 8.29
CA CYS A 274 -11.52 4.11 8.66
C CYS A 274 -11.80 5.07 7.51
N ALA A 275 -10.78 5.48 6.74
CA ALA A 275 -10.97 6.33 5.58
C ALA A 275 -11.87 5.68 4.53
N VAL A 276 -11.69 4.39 4.24
CA VAL A 276 -12.57 3.67 3.31
C VAL A 276 -14.01 3.65 3.82
N PHE A 277 -14.23 3.32 5.09
CA PHE A 277 -15.59 3.30 5.65
C PHE A 277 -16.21 4.69 5.84
N LEU A 278 -15.41 5.73 5.93
CA LEU A 278 -15.90 7.10 6.02
C LEU A 278 -16.33 7.66 4.66
N ASP A 279 -15.54 7.41 3.64
CA ASP A 279 -15.76 7.97 2.30
C ASP A 279 -16.72 7.14 1.44
N HIS A 280 -16.88 5.84 1.73
CA HIS A 280 -17.66 4.94 0.91
C HIS A 280 -18.76 4.25 1.70
N PRO A 281 -20.05 4.40 1.30
CA PRO A 281 -21.14 3.65 1.92
C PRO A 281 -21.09 2.17 1.53
N ILE A 282 -21.81 1.35 2.30
CA ILE A 282 -22.05 -0.05 1.92
C ILE A 282 -23.16 -0.10 0.88
N GLY A 283 -22.90 -0.76 -0.25
CA GLY A 283 -23.84 -0.88 -1.35
C GLY A 283 -23.28 -1.72 -2.49
N ILE A 284 -23.83 -1.56 -3.68
CA ILE A 284 -23.45 -2.30 -4.90
C ILE A 284 -22.92 -1.38 -6.01
N GLY A 285 -22.96 -0.08 -5.81
CA GLY A 285 -22.47 0.93 -6.75
C GLY A 285 -20.96 0.90 -6.91
N LYS A 286 -20.46 1.62 -7.91
CA LYS A 286 -19.03 1.66 -8.26
C LYS A 286 -18.16 2.22 -7.12
N GLU A 287 -18.65 3.25 -6.42
CA GLU A 287 -17.99 3.90 -5.31
C GLU A 287 -18.53 3.43 -3.94
N GLU A 288 -19.10 2.24 -3.89
CA GLU A 288 -19.67 1.65 -2.68
C GLU A 288 -18.94 0.35 -2.31
N ILE A 289 -18.90 0.05 -1.02
CA ILE A 289 -18.31 -1.17 -0.48
C ILE A 289 -19.30 -2.32 -0.68
N ASN A 290 -18.99 -3.25 -1.56
CA ASN A 290 -19.85 -4.41 -1.81
C ASN A 290 -19.62 -5.50 -0.76
N SER A 291 -20.51 -5.55 0.23
CA SER A 291 -20.45 -6.51 1.33
C SER A 291 -20.59 -7.98 0.87
N GLU A 292 -21.36 -8.24 -0.18
CA GLU A 292 -21.51 -9.58 -0.75
C GLU A 292 -20.21 -10.07 -1.39
N LYS A 293 -19.45 -9.18 -2.04
CA LYS A 293 -18.14 -9.49 -2.59
C LYS A 293 -17.15 -9.83 -1.48
N ILE A 294 -17.13 -9.05 -0.38
CA ILE A 294 -16.32 -9.37 0.81
C ILE A 294 -16.73 -10.73 1.36
N ARG A 295 -18.02 -10.98 1.55
CA ARG A 295 -18.55 -12.25 2.06
C ARG A 295 -18.11 -13.43 1.19
N LYS A 296 -18.19 -13.30 -0.13
CA LYS A 296 -17.76 -14.32 -1.09
C LYS A 296 -16.25 -14.62 -1.00
N ILE A 297 -15.41 -13.59 -0.85
CA ILE A 297 -13.96 -13.75 -0.67
C ILE A 297 -13.67 -14.48 0.65
N LEU A 298 -14.25 -14.00 1.74
CA LEU A 298 -14.04 -14.57 3.09
C LEU A 298 -14.65 -15.95 3.26
N GLY A 299 -15.71 -16.28 2.52
CA GLY A 299 -16.31 -17.61 2.51
C GLY A 299 -15.38 -18.72 2.00
N LYS A 300 -14.37 -18.36 1.20
CA LYS A 300 -13.37 -19.30 0.69
C LYS A 300 -12.22 -19.56 1.67
N ASP A 301 -11.99 -18.68 2.63
CA ASP A 301 -10.90 -18.79 3.62
C ASP A 301 -11.38 -18.43 5.03
N LYS A 302 -11.68 -19.46 5.82
CA LYS A 302 -12.12 -19.31 7.21
C LYS A 302 -11.07 -18.65 8.12
N LYS A 303 -9.78 -18.81 7.80
CA LYS A 303 -8.69 -18.22 8.59
C LYS A 303 -8.63 -16.72 8.36
N LEU A 304 -8.70 -16.28 7.10
CA LEU A 304 -8.81 -14.87 6.75
C LEU A 304 -10.10 -14.26 7.33
N ALA A 305 -11.23 -14.97 7.19
CA ALA A 305 -12.52 -14.51 7.71
C ALA A 305 -12.46 -14.24 9.22
N LEU A 306 -11.85 -15.13 10.00
CA LEU A 306 -11.67 -14.93 11.44
C LEU A 306 -10.81 -13.70 11.73
N THR A 307 -9.65 -13.56 11.06
CA THR A 307 -8.76 -12.42 11.28
C THR A 307 -9.44 -11.10 10.98
N VAL A 308 -10.13 -11.00 9.83
CA VAL A 308 -10.86 -9.80 9.44
C VAL A 308 -11.96 -9.47 10.44
N ALA A 309 -12.75 -10.48 10.84
CA ALA A 309 -13.83 -10.28 11.83
C ALA A 309 -13.28 -9.78 13.18
N LEU A 310 -12.20 -10.38 13.69
CA LEU A 310 -11.56 -9.95 14.95
C LEU A 310 -11.05 -8.50 14.87
N ASN A 311 -10.37 -8.14 13.77
CA ASN A 311 -9.87 -6.80 13.59
C ASN A 311 -10.99 -5.76 13.50
N LEU A 312 -12.02 -6.01 12.70
CA LEU A 312 -13.14 -5.11 12.56
C LEU A 312 -13.97 -5.02 13.86
N GLN A 313 -14.17 -6.14 14.56
CA GLN A 313 -14.84 -6.14 15.86
C GLN A 313 -14.05 -5.35 16.90
N ASN A 314 -12.71 -5.44 16.89
CA ASN A 314 -11.85 -4.66 17.77
C ASN A 314 -12.01 -3.15 17.53
N LEU A 315 -12.16 -2.72 16.28
CA LEU A 315 -12.44 -1.32 15.96
C LEU A 315 -13.79 -0.86 16.51
N VAL A 316 -14.82 -1.69 16.38
CA VAL A 316 -16.16 -1.36 16.93
C VAL A 316 -16.13 -1.27 18.45
N THR A 317 -15.46 -2.20 19.14
CA THR A 317 -15.37 -2.19 20.61
C THR A 317 -14.50 -1.08 21.19
N LYS A 318 -13.58 -0.55 20.39
CA LYS A 318 -12.68 0.55 20.78
C LYS A 318 -12.97 1.82 19.98
N ALA A 319 -14.25 2.10 19.76
CA ALA A 319 -14.70 3.24 18.96
C ALA A 319 -14.17 4.59 19.45
N GLU A 320 -13.88 4.73 20.75
CA GLU A 320 -13.29 5.91 21.35
C GLU A 320 -11.91 6.25 20.77
N LEU A 321 -11.19 5.28 20.21
CA LEU A 321 -9.93 5.53 19.53
C LEU A 321 -10.14 6.31 18.23
N LEU A 322 -11.22 6.07 17.53
CA LEU A 322 -11.54 6.77 16.28
C LEU A 322 -11.77 8.25 16.53
N ALA A 323 -12.37 8.60 17.67
CA ALA A 323 -12.62 9.98 18.07
C ALA A 323 -11.34 10.81 18.29
N LYS A 324 -10.16 10.17 18.33
CA LYS A 324 -8.86 10.86 18.33
C LYS A 324 -8.49 11.44 16.97
N TRP A 325 -9.05 10.89 15.90
CA TRP A 325 -8.67 11.24 14.53
C TRP A 325 -9.79 11.89 13.73
N VAL A 326 -11.04 11.61 14.08
CA VAL A 326 -12.22 12.12 13.36
C VAL A 326 -13.26 12.64 14.34
N LYS A 327 -14.25 13.40 13.83
CA LYS A 327 -15.36 13.90 14.67
C LYS A 327 -16.18 12.72 15.21
N SER A 328 -16.84 12.92 16.36
CA SER A 328 -17.65 11.86 16.96
C SER A 328 -18.75 11.33 16.03
N SER A 329 -19.36 12.18 15.21
CA SER A 329 -20.36 11.75 14.21
C SER A 329 -19.74 10.88 13.11
N GLU A 330 -18.54 11.20 12.68
CA GLU A 330 -17.79 10.42 11.70
C GLU A 330 -17.34 9.07 12.27
N ALA A 331 -16.87 9.06 13.53
CA ALA A 331 -16.53 7.84 14.24
C ALA A 331 -17.75 6.91 14.35
N SER A 332 -18.93 7.45 14.72
CA SER A 332 -20.19 6.69 14.76
C SER A 332 -20.54 6.11 13.39
N LEU A 333 -20.43 6.91 12.32
CA LEU A 333 -20.70 6.45 10.96
C LEU A 333 -19.81 5.28 10.55
N VAL A 334 -18.51 5.35 10.86
CA VAL A 334 -17.55 4.25 10.61
C VAL A 334 -17.96 2.99 11.37
N VAL A 335 -18.29 3.14 12.66
CA VAL A 335 -18.73 2.02 13.51
C VAL A 335 -20.00 1.37 12.98
N ASP A 336 -20.99 2.15 12.56
CA ASP A 336 -22.26 1.66 12.01
C ASP A 336 -22.04 0.88 10.71
N ARG A 337 -21.20 1.40 9.82
CA ARG A 337 -20.86 0.73 8.55
C ARG A 337 -20.09 -0.57 8.79
N ILE A 338 -19.09 -0.56 9.68
CA ILE A 338 -18.36 -1.79 10.06
C ILE A 338 -19.31 -2.80 10.71
N SER A 339 -20.18 -2.36 11.63
CA SER A 339 -21.16 -3.24 12.29
C SER A 339 -22.13 -3.86 11.29
N SER A 340 -22.54 -3.10 10.28
CA SER A 340 -23.39 -3.60 9.19
C SER A 340 -22.66 -4.65 8.35
N LEU A 341 -21.40 -4.43 8.04
CA LEU A 341 -20.57 -5.43 7.34
C LEU A 341 -20.41 -6.70 8.20
N LEU A 342 -20.08 -6.58 9.49
CA LEU A 342 -19.88 -7.72 10.39
C LEU A 342 -21.11 -8.65 10.46
N LYS A 343 -22.33 -8.12 10.34
CA LYS A 343 -23.57 -8.92 10.33
C LYS A 343 -23.66 -9.92 9.18
N VAL A 344 -23.02 -9.61 8.04
CA VAL A 344 -23.07 -10.42 6.82
C VAL A 344 -21.82 -11.27 6.60
N LEU A 345 -20.77 -11.08 7.41
CA LEU A 345 -19.55 -11.87 7.30
C LEU A 345 -19.79 -13.35 7.68
N PRO A 346 -19.01 -14.28 7.10
CA PRO A 346 -19.06 -15.68 7.51
C PRO A 346 -18.72 -15.85 8.99
N LYS A 347 -19.59 -16.51 9.75
CA LYS A 347 -19.33 -16.87 11.14
C LYS A 347 -18.26 -17.97 11.18
N VAL A 348 -17.26 -17.81 12.06
CA VAL A 348 -16.18 -18.76 12.24
C VAL A 348 -16.08 -19.14 13.71
N ASP A 349 -16.63 -20.31 14.05
CA ASP A 349 -16.63 -20.84 15.42
C ASP A 349 -15.40 -21.68 15.74
N LYS A 350 -14.54 -21.91 14.74
CA LYS A 350 -13.35 -22.76 14.90
C LYS A 350 -12.29 -22.03 15.70
N LYS A 351 -11.80 -22.71 16.75
CA LYS A 351 -10.62 -22.33 17.52
C LYS A 351 -9.40 -23.09 17.02
N TRP A 352 -8.25 -22.43 17.02
CA TRP A 352 -6.97 -23.04 16.69
C TRP A 352 -6.03 -22.94 17.88
N ASN A 353 -5.26 -23.97 18.14
CA ASN A 353 -4.21 -24.01 19.18
C ASN A 353 -2.81 -23.66 18.64
N LYS A 354 -2.73 -23.20 17.41
CA LYS A 354 -1.51 -22.74 16.73
C LYS A 354 -1.85 -21.57 15.82
N PRO A 355 -0.86 -20.78 15.36
CA PRO A 355 -1.10 -19.67 14.44
C PRO A 355 -1.88 -20.14 13.20
N TRP A 356 -2.94 -19.41 12.85
CA TRP A 356 -3.73 -19.66 11.65
C TRP A 356 -3.41 -18.68 10.50
N TRP A 357 -2.39 -17.88 10.70
CA TRP A 357 -1.83 -16.95 9.73
C TRP A 357 -0.42 -17.36 9.32
N ASN A 358 0.10 -16.72 8.26
CA ASN A 358 1.47 -16.92 7.82
C ASN A 358 2.44 -16.20 8.77
N THR A 359 3.20 -16.95 9.54
CA THR A 359 4.20 -16.45 10.50
C THR A 359 5.54 -16.08 9.85
N ALA A 360 5.80 -16.55 8.62
CA ALA A 360 7.05 -16.28 7.90
C ALA A 360 7.11 -14.86 7.27
N VAL A 361 6.02 -14.11 7.33
CA VAL A 361 6.02 -12.71 6.89
C VAL A 361 6.54 -11.86 8.04
N GLU A 362 7.72 -11.31 7.86
CA GLU A 362 8.27 -10.32 8.79
C GLU A 362 7.38 -9.08 8.78
N THR A 363 6.90 -8.71 9.94
CA THR A 363 6.30 -7.41 10.17
C THR A 363 7.12 -6.78 11.28
N PRO A 364 7.82 -5.69 11.03
CA PRO A 364 8.57 -5.02 12.10
C PRO A 364 7.59 -4.65 13.22
N LEU A 365 7.91 -5.05 14.45
CA LEU A 365 7.22 -4.55 15.64
C LEU A 365 7.51 -3.08 15.84
N ILE A 366 8.50 -2.58 15.11
CA ILE A 366 9.19 -1.33 15.33
C ILE A 366 9.52 -0.72 13.97
N GLU A 367 8.72 0.21 13.53
CA GLU A 367 9.12 1.26 12.59
C GLU A 367 9.12 2.61 13.28
#